data_e3a9671a9a758984c29adf35dc37f064
#
_entry.id   e3a9671a9a758984c29adf35dc37f064
#
_cell.length_a   1.000
_cell.length_b   1.000
_cell.length_c   1.000
_cell.angle_alpha   90.00
_cell.angle_beta   90.00
_cell.angle_gamma   90.00
#
_symmetry.space_group_name_H-M   'P 1'
#
loop_
_entity.id
_entity.type
_entity.pdbx_description
1 polymer ?
#
loop_
_entity_poly.entity_id
_entity_poly.type
_entity_poly.pdbx_seq_one_letter_code
_entity_poly.pdbx_strand_id
1 'polypeptide(L)'
;RIVFVTTSPDFAVDSYDVNAAFYLLKPVTMERVSKALERCHLSAAEAEVSVLVPCQGTELRLPLHQISYTEYLKRRILVHMRDRSQHEISMNQRDFSALLLSYPWFCDCIKGVLVNLEDVDKLLEDRFLMKSGASIPISRLKYRDVREQYIQYSYHLPTFQITFITD
;
A
#
# COMPACT_ATOMS: atom_id res chain seq x y z
N ARG A 1 12.54 -3.49 -5.59
CA ARG A 1 13.64 -2.81 -6.32
C ARG A 1 14.95 -3.06 -5.64
N ILE A 2 16.00 -3.29 -6.41
CA ILE A 2 17.32 -3.66 -5.92
C ILE A 2 18.22 -2.44 -6.01
N VAL A 3 18.94 -2.15 -4.93
CA VAL A 3 20.05 -1.18 -4.91
C VAL A 3 21.30 -1.96 -4.50
N PHE A 4 22.31 -1.96 -5.34
CA PHE A 4 23.60 -2.56 -5.01
C PHE A 4 24.48 -1.55 -4.27
N VAL A 5 25.13 -2.00 -3.21
CA VAL A 5 26.13 -1.23 -2.45
C VAL A 5 27.39 -2.09 -2.30
N THR A 6 28.44 -1.81 -3.05
CA THR A 6 29.63 -2.66 -3.14
C THR A 6 30.92 -1.84 -3.27
N THR A 7 32.05 -2.46 -3.03
CA THR A 7 33.39 -1.90 -3.26
C THR A 7 33.88 -2.12 -4.70
N SER A 8 33.35 -3.16 -5.39
CA SER A 8 33.75 -3.48 -6.77
C SER A 8 32.89 -2.77 -7.81
N PRO A 9 33.48 -2.16 -8.84
CA PRO A 9 32.76 -1.64 -10.00
C PRO A 9 32.37 -2.72 -11.02
N ASP A 10 32.92 -3.93 -10.92
CA ASP A 10 32.88 -4.95 -11.97
C ASP A 10 31.47 -5.47 -12.26
N PHE A 11 30.60 -5.49 -11.23
CA PHE A 11 29.23 -5.97 -11.35
C PHE A 11 28.21 -4.88 -11.76
N ALA A 12 28.69 -3.69 -12.14
CA ALA A 12 27.80 -2.60 -12.55
C ALA A 12 26.99 -2.97 -13.81
N VAL A 13 27.60 -3.68 -14.74
CA VAL A 13 26.94 -4.14 -15.98
C VAL A 13 25.89 -5.21 -15.65
N ASP A 14 26.23 -6.19 -14.83
CA ASP A 14 25.34 -7.29 -14.46
C ASP A 14 24.11 -6.79 -13.64
N SER A 15 24.26 -5.62 -12.99
CA SER A 15 23.15 -4.99 -12.27
C SER A 15 22.00 -4.56 -13.20
N TYR A 16 22.24 -4.35 -14.49
CA TYR A 16 21.22 -4.06 -15.49
C TYR A 16 20.35 -5.30 -15.79
N ASP A 17 20.94 -6.48 -15.80
CA ASP A 17 20.23 -7.73 -16.12
C ASP A 17 19.15 -8.05 -15.05
N VAL A 18 19.39 -7.63 -13.81
CA VAL A 18 18.43 -7.77 -12.69
C VAL A 18 17.58 -6.52 -12.49
N ASN A 19 17.60 -5.57 -13.42
CA ASN A 19 16.85 -4.32 -13.38
C ASN A 19 17.03 -3.56 -12.05
N ALA A 20 18.29 -3.41 -11.62
CA ALA A 20 18.62 -2.67 -10.41
C ALA A 20 18.24 -1.19 -10.54
N ALA A 21 17.60 -0.65 -9.50
CA ALA A 21 17.21 0.76 -9.46
C ALA A 21 18.41 1.69 -9.34
N PHE A 22 19.47 1.24 -8.64
CA PHE A 22 20.69 2.02 -8.44
C PHE A 22 21.88 1.11 -8.10
N TYR A 23 23.10 1.64 -8.39
CA TYR A 23 24.37 1.00 -8.05
C TYR A 23 25.25 2.00 -7.30
N LEU A 24 25.63 1.69 -6.07
CA LEU A 24 26.42 2.54 -5.21
C LEU A 24 27.76 1.90 -4.92
N LEU A 25 28.84 2.61 -5.24
CA LEU A 25 30.20 2.21 -4.86
C LEU A 25 30.56 2.79 -3.49
N LYS A 26 31.09 1.96 -2.60
CA LYS A 26 31.69 2.39 -1.34
C LYS A 26 33.00 3.15 -1.59
N PRO A 27 33.26 4.24 -0.85
CA PRO A 27 32.48 4.81 0.25
C PRO A 27 31.23 5.54 -0.25
N VAL A 28 30.09 5.30 0.39
CA VAL A 28 28.82 5.95 0.07
C VAL A 28 28.65 7.25 0.84
N THR A 29 28.23 8.30 0.13
CA THR A 29 27.85 9.57 0.75
C THR A 29 26.34 9.62 0.94
N MET A 30 25.88 10.41 1.95
CA MET A 30 24.45 10.60 2.20
C MET A 30 23.70 11.13 0.96
N GLU A 31 24.34 12.02 0.19
CA GLU A 31 23.77 12.56 -1.05
C GLU A 31 23.47 11.45 -2.08
N ARG A 32 24.41 10.50 -2.26
CA ARG A 32 24.22 9.38 -3.21
C ARG A 32 23.18 8.40 -2.73
N VAL A 33 23.09 8.18 -1.40
CA VAL A 33 22.04 7.35 -0.80
C VAL A 33 20.68 8.01 -1.00
N SER A 34 20.54 9.32 -0.73
CA SER A 34 19.29 10.05 -0.96
C SER A 34 18.85 9.97 -2.41
N LYS A 35 19.74 10.18 -3.39
CA LYS A 35 19.43 10.03 -4.81
C LYS A 35 18.99 8.61 -5.18
N ALA A 36 19.60 7.59 -4.60
CA ALA A 36 19.20 6.21 -4.82
C ALA A 36 17.80 5.93 -4.27
N LEU A 37 17.50 6.42 -3.08
CA LEU A 37 16.18 6.31 -2.46
C LEU A 37 15.13 7.09 -3.24
N GLU A 38 15.42 8.34 -3.64
CA GLU A 38 14.54 9.14 -4.51
C GLU A 38 14.21 8.39 -5.80
N ARG A 39 15.21 7.78 -6.44
CA ARG A 39 14.99 7.00 -7.66
C ARG A 39 14.18 5.73 -7.42
N CYS A 40 14.33 5.11 -6.25
CA CYS A 40 13.46 4.01 -5.82
C CYS A 40 12.03 4.49 -5.56
N HIS A 41 11.86 5.70 -5.03
CA HIS A 41 10.57 6.31 -4.78
C HIS A 41 9.93 6.90 -6.03
N LEU A 42 10.70 7.55 -6.92
CA LEU A 42 10.19 8.15 -8.16
C LEU A 42 9.66 7.12 -9.15
N SER A 43 10.19 5.91 -9.11
CA SER A 43 9.59 4.82 -9.85
C SER A 43 8.49 4.10 -9.07
N ALA A 44 8.28 4.38 -7.76
CA ALA A 44 7.05 4.09 -7.02
C ALA A 44 5.98 5.17 -7.21
N ALA A 45 6.31 6.32 -7.79
CA ALA A 45 5.37 7.22 -8.45
C ALA A 45 4.88 6.66 -9.81
N GLU A 46 4.70 5.34 -9.90
CA GLU A 46 3.68 4.75 -10.76
C GLU A 46 2.40 5.45 -10.36
N ALA A 47 1.87 6.20 -11.30
CA ALA A 47 0.79 7.16 -11.23
C ALA A 47 -0.08 6.93 -10.00
N GLU A 48 0.01 7.84 -9.02
CA GLU A 48 -0.77 7.76 -7.78
C GLU A 48 -2.22 7.46 -8.15
N VAL A 49 -2.60 6.19 -8.05
CA VAL A 49 -3.91 5.72 -8.50
C VAL A 49 -4.93 6.46 -7.66
N SER A 50 -5.64 7.35 -8.28
CA SER A 50 -6.63 8.19 -7.61
C SER A 50 -7.95 8.15 -8.37
N VAL A 51 -9.03 8.31 -7.63
CA VAL A 51 -10.39 8.39 -8.17
C VAL A 51 -11.03 9.72 -7.80
N LEU A 52 -11.87 10.24 -8.69
CA LEU A 52 -12.70 11.40 -8.40
C LEU A 52 -14.03 10.90 -7.83
N VAL A 53 -14.41 11.41 -6.67
CA VAL A 53 -15.65 11.04 -5.99
C VAL A 53 -16.41 12.27 -5.52
N PRO A 54 -17.74 12.27 -5.56
CA PRO A 54 -18.54 13.35 -5.04
C PRO A 54 -18.44 13.42 -3.50
N CYS A 55 -18.02 14.57 -2.99
CA CYS A 55 -17.84 14.84 -1.57
C CYS A 55 -18.45 16.21 -1.25
N GLN A 56 -19.49 16.24 -0.43
CA GLN A 56 -20.12 17.49 0.08
C GLN A 56 -20.42 18.54 -0.99
N GLY A 57 -20.87 18.11 -2.18
CA GLY A 57 -21.24 19.04 -3.28
C GLY A 57 -20.07 19.46 -4.16
N THR A 58 -18.87 18.93 -3.91
CA THR A 58 -17.66 19.12 -4.76
C THR A 58 -17.11 17.76 -5.18
N GLU A 59 -16.19 17.76 -6.13
CA GLU A 59 -15.42 16.54 -6.46
C GLU A 59 -14.13 16.50 -5.63
N LEU A 60 -13.89 15.37 -5.00
CA LEU A 60 -12.68 15.10 -4.25
C LEU A 60 -11.84 14.07 -5.00
N ARG A 61 -10.57 14.36 -5.19
CA ARG A 61 -9.59 13.39 -5.68
C ARG A 61 -9.07 12.57 -4.51
N LEU A 62 -9.41 11.27 -4.49
CA LEU A 62 -8.95 10.32 -3.49
C LEU A 62 -7.77 9.50 -4.01
N PRO A 63 -6.57 9.66 -3.46
CA PRO A 63 -5.45 8.77 -3.74
C PRO A 63 -5.70 7.43 -3.03
N LEU A 64 -5.89 6.35 -3.79
CA LEU A 64 -6.35 5.07 -3.25
C LEU A 64 -5.37 4.44 -2.26
N HIS A 65 -4.05 4.59 -2.47
CA HIS A 65 -3.04 4.11 -1.54
C HIS A 65 -3.02 4.87 -0.19
N GLN A 66 -3.61 6.07 -0.14
CA GLN A 66 -3.74 6.83 1.11
C GLN A 66 -4.98 6.46 1.93
N ILE A 67 -5.89 5.68 1.36
CA ILE A 67 -7.04 5.16 2.10
C ILE A 67 -6.56 4.07 3.06
N SER A 68 -6.94 4.19 4.34
CA SER A 68 -6.71 3.15 5.36
C SER A 68 -7.84 2.13 5.34
N TYR A 69 -9.06 2.59 5.54
CA TYR A 69 -10.26 1.76 5.47
C TYR A 69 -11.49 2.63 5.20
N THR A 70 -12.60 2.00 4.85
CA THR A 70 -13.88 2.69 4.63
C THR A 70 -14.98 2.05 5.44
N GLU A 71 -15.98 2.84 5.87
CA GLU A 71 -17.14 2.37 6.58
C GLU A 71 -18.43 2.89 5.93
N TYR A 72 -19.43 2.03 5.86
CA TYR A 72 -20.76 2.42 5.45
C TYR A 72 -21.69 2.48 6.67
N LEU A 73 -21.96 3.69 7.14
CA LEU A 73 -22.77 3.96 8.31
C LEU A 73 -23.86 4.97 7.97
N LYS A 74 -25.11 4.71 8.43
CA LYS A 74 -26.25 5.64 8.29
C LYS A 74 -26.45 6.15 6.85
N ARG A 75 -26.27 5.28 5.85
CA ARG A 75 -26.37 5.60 4.41
C ARG A 75 -25.26 6.52 3.88
N ARG A 76 -24.16 6.64 4.58
CA ARG A 76 -23.01 7.45 4.20
C ARG A 76 -21.77 6.58 4.14
N ILE A 77 -20.88 6.89 3.22
CA ILE A 77 -19.58 6.27 3.12
C ILE A 77 -18.58 7.19 3.80
N LEU A 78 -17.92 6.67 4.83
CA LEU A 78 -16.83 7.33 5.51
C LEU A 78 -15.52 6.72 5.07
N VAL A 79 -14.63 7.53 4.50
CA VAL A 79 -13.29 7.12 4.07
C VAL A 79 -12.28 7.62 5.08
N HIS A 80 -11.57 6.70 5.73
CA HIS A 80 -10.51 6.99 6.69
C HIS A 80 -9.17 6.94 5.96
N MET A 81 -8.42 8.04 6.02
CA MET A 81 -7.13 8.18 5.37
C MET A 81 -5.98 7.78 6.33
N ARG A 82 -4.81 7.47 5.78
CA ARG A 82 -3.60 7.14 6.57
C ARG A 82 -3.12 8.30 7.44
N ASP A 83 -3.33 9.53 7.02
CA ASP A 83 -3.03 10.75 7.78
C ASP A 83 -4.04 11.04 8.89
N ARG A 84 -5.03 10.14 9.10
CA ARG A 84 -6.16 10.22 10.04
C ARG A 84 -7.23 11.23 9.65
N SER A 85 -7.15 11.85 8.48
CA SER A 85 -8.26 12.63 7.95
C SER A 85 -9.43 11.71 7.55
N GLN A 86 -10.63 12.27 7.46
CA GLN A 86 -11.86 11.55 7.11
C GLN A 86 -12.62 12.34 6.06
N HIS A 87 -13.17 11.61 5.08
CA HIS A 87 -13.99 12.18 4.02
C HIS A 87 -15.33 11.45 3.96
N GLU A 88 -16.41 12.22 3.89
CA GLU A 88 -17.75 11.67 3.68
C GLU A 88 -18.07 11.71 2.19
N ILE A 89 -18.28 10.54 1.59
CA ILE A 89 -18.51 10.38 0.16
C ILE A 89 -20.01 10.23 -0.11
N SER A 90 -20.51 11.03 -1.06
CA SER A 90 -21.90 11.03 -1.51
C SER A 90 -22.08 10.15 -2.75
N MET A 91 -21.84 8.86 -2.60
CA MET A 91 -21.92 7.87 -3.67
C MET A 91 -22.72 6.64 -3.19
N ASN A 92 -23.23 5.85 -4.14
CA ASN A 92 -23.83 4.56 -3.81
C ASN A 92 -22.78 3.61 -3.26
N GLN A 93 -23.09 2.95 -2.12
CA GLN A 93 -22.17 2.02 -1.46
C GLN A 93 -21.68 0.91 -2.40
N ARG A 94 -22.60 0.33 -3.19
CA ARG A 94 -22.28 -0.78 -4.09
C ARG A 94 -21.25 -0.36 -5.15
N ASP A 95 -21.48 0.81 -5.75
CA ASP A 95 -20.60 1.33 -6.81
C ASP A 95 -19.22 1.70 -6.26
N PHE A 96 -19.20 2.34 -5.09
CA PHE A 96 -17.93 2.68 -4.42
C PHE A 96 -17.16 1.42 -3.98
N SER A 97 -17.87 0.43 -3.42
CA SER A 97 -17.23 -0.84 -3.03
C SER A 97 -16.69 -1.58 -4.24
N ALA A 98 -17.44 -1.65 -5.34
CA ALA A 98 -16.98 -2.29 -6.58
C ALA A 98 -15.74 -1.60 -7.16
N LEU A 99 -15.71 -0.25 -7.08
CA LEU A 99 -14.56 0.54 -7.51
C LEU A 99 -13.30 0.17 -6.71
N LEU A 100 -13.38 0.15 -5.37
CA LEU A 100 -12.22 -0.16 -4.53
C LEU A 100 -11.80 -1.63 -4.66
N LEU A 101 -12.76 -2.57 -4.69
CA LEU A 101 -12.47 -4.00 -4.81
C LEU A 101 -11.92 -4.42 -6.17
N SER A 102 -11.90 -3.53 -7.17
CA SER A 102 -11.16 -3.76 -8.42
C SER A 102 -9.64 -3.72 -8.23
N TYR A 103 -9.17 -3.24 -7.09
CA TYR A 103 -7.76 -3.19 -6.75
C TYR A 103 -7.41 -4.29 -5.73
N PRO A 104 -6.31 -5.04 -5.94
CA PRO A 104 -5.99 -6.23 -5.14
C PRO A 104 -5.65 -5.93 -3.68
N TRP A 105 -5.33 -4.68 -3.36
CA TRP A 105 -5.03 -4.26 -1.99
C TRP A 105 -6.25 -3.87 -1.16
N PHE A 106 -7.47 -3.89 -1.71
CA PHE A 106 -8.68 -3.71 -0.92
C PHE A 106 -9.35 -5.03 -0.62
N CYS A 107 -9.82 -5.18 0.62
CA CYS A 107 -10.46 -6.38 1.13
C CYS A 107 -11.79 -6.06 1.80
N ASP A 108 -12.85 -6.84 1.46
CA ASP A 108 -14.16 -6.78 2.12
C ASP A 108 -14.17 -7.73 3.33
N CYS A 109 -13.78 -7.23 4.49
CA CYS A 109 -13.62 -8.04 5.71
C CYS A 109 -14.91 -8.22 6.51
N ILE A 110 -15.80 -7.23 6.51
CA ILE A 110 -17.10 -7.29 7.16
C ILE A 110 -18.09 -6.40 6.41
N LYS A 111 -19.38 -6.69 6.51
CA LYS A 111 -20.41 -5.94 5.81
C LYS A 111 -20.28 -4.43 6.03
N GLY A 112 -20.08 -3.71 4.92
CA GLY A 112 -19.98 -2.25 4.92
C GLY A 112 -18.61 -1.69 5.28
N VAL A 113 -17.59 -2.53 5.44
CA VAL A 113 -16.22 -2.09 5.73
C VAL A 113 -15.26 -2.70 4.74
N LEU A 114 -14.52 -1.84 4.05
CA LEU A 114 -13.39 -2.24 3.21
C LEU A 114 -12.09 -1.80 3.84
N VAL A 115 -11.09 -2.67 3.83
CA VAL A 115 -9.78 -2.43 4.42
C VAL A 115 -8.74 -2.39 3.32
N ASN A 116 -7.81 -1.43 3.39
CA ASN A 116 -6.61 -1.42 2.59
C ASN A 116 -5.55 -2.31 3.26
N LEU A 117 -5.20 -3.41 2.62
CA LEU A 117 -4.24 -4.39 3.12
C LEU A 117 -2.83 -3.81 3.30
N GLU A 118 -2.48 -2.76 2.54
CA GLU A 118 -1.20 -2.04 2.70
C GLU A 118 -1.08 -1.29 4.02
N ASP A 119 -2.23 -0.91 4.61
CA ASP A 119 -2.27 -0.16 5.87
C ASP A 119 -2.53 -1.06 7.09
N VAL A 120 -2.62 -2.37 6.89
CA VAL A 120 -2.70 -3.35 7.98
C VAL A 120 -1.33 -3.44 8.66
N ASP A 121 -1.31 -3.29 9.98
CA ASP A 121 -0.14 -3.55 10.82
C ASP A 121 -0.07 -5.04 11.16
N LYS A 122 -1.19 -5.62 11.62
CA LYS A 122 -1.27 -7.03 12.04
C LYS A 122 -2.62 -7.65 11.71
N LEU A 123 -2.59 -8.91 11.31
CA LEU A 123 -3.77 -9.77 11.31
C LEU A 123 -3.82 -10.52 12.64
N LEU A 124 -4.84 -10.27 13.44
CA LEU A 124 -5.15 -11.00 14.68
C LEU A 124 -6.15 -12.12 14.37
N GLU A 125 -6.55 -12.87 15.41
CA GLU A 125 -7.40 -14.05 15.25
C GLU A 125 -8.75 -13.73 14.54
N ASP A 126 -9.37 -12.57 14.84
CA ASP A 126 -10.69 -12.22 14.33
C ASP A 126 -10.78 -10.80 13.75
N ARG A 127 -9.64 -10.10 13.58
CA ARG A 127 -9.61 -8.69 13.19
C ARG A 127 -8.30 -8.27 12.56
N PHE A 128 -8.36 -7.18 11.81
CA PHE A 128 -7.18 -6.42 11.42
C PHE A 128 -6.88 -5.33 12.45
N LEU A 129 -5.61 -5.16 12.78
CA LEU A 129 -5.09 -3.97 13.44
C LEU A 129 -4.46 -3.07 12.36
N MET A 130 -4.98 -1.87 12.21
CA MET A 130 -4.47 -0.90 11.24
C MET A 130 -3.25 -0.16 11.81
N LYS A 131 -2.39 0.37 10.95
CA LYS A 131 -1.25 1.21 11.38
C LYS A 131 -1.68 2.44 12.16
N SER A 132 -2.90 2.94 11.94
CA SER A 132 -3.52 4.02 12.72
C SER A 132 -3.89 3.61 14.15
N GLY A 133 -3.86 2.31 14.49
CA GLY A 133 -4.35 1.73 15.73
C GLY A 133 -5.83 1.32 15.69
N ALA A 134 -6.54 1.59 14.61
CA ALA A 134 -7.93 1.14 14.46
C ALA A 134 -8.02 -0.39 14.40
N SER A 135 -9.03 -0.96 15.05
CA SER A 135 -9.26 -2.39 15.11
C SER A 135 -10.51 -2.75 14.30
N ILE A 136 -10.34 -3.41 13.17
CA ILE A 136 -11.43 -3.73 12.24
C ILE A 136 -11.76 -5.23 12.32
N PRO A 137 -12.97 -5.61 12.79
CA PRO A 137 -13.34 -7.00 12.91
C PRO A 137 -13.50 -7.67 11.54
N ILE A 138 -13.25 -8.97 11.50
CA ILE A 138 -13.46 -9.80 10.31
C ILE A 138 -14.68 -10.67 10.56
N SER A 139 -15.60 -10.71 9.60
CA SER A 139 -16.76 -11.59 9.66
C SER A 139 -16.32 -13.06 9.69
N ARG A 140 -16.89 -13.85 10.58
CA ARG A 140 -16.58 -15.30 10.67
C ARG A 140 -16.77 -16.04 9.34
N LEU A 141 -17.78 -15.64 8.57
CA LEU A 141 -18.04 -16.23 7.26
C LEU A 141 -16.97 -15.90 6.21
N LYS A 142 -16.31 -14.76 6.35
CA LYS A 142 -15.28 -14.29 5.41
C LYS A 142 -13.85 -14.55 5.90
N TYR A 143 -13.68 -15.01 7.12
CA TYR A 143 -12.36 -15.07 7.77
C TYR A 143 -11.32 -15.84 6.95
N ARG A 144 -11.72 -17.01 6.42
CA ARG A 144 -10.83 -17.84 5.61
C ARG A 144 -10.35 -17.12 4.35
N ASP A 145 -11.30 -16.54 3.60
CA ASP A 145 -11.02 -15.88 2.32
C ASP A 145 -10.21 -14.59 2.53
N VAL A 146 -10.59 -13.81 3.56
CA VAL A 146 -9.88 -12.59 3.96
C VAL A 146 -8.44 -12.89 4.38
N ARG A 147 -8.24 -13.95 5.18
CA ARG A 147 -6.91 -14.38 5.62
C ARG A 147 -6.06 -14.82 4.42
N GLU A 148 -6.63 -15.58 3.51
CA GLU A 148 -5.94 -16.03 2.30
C GLU A 148 -5.55 -14.84 1.42
N GLN A 149 -6.47 -13.90 1.18
CA GLN A 149 -6.20 -12.70 0.42
C GLN A 149 -5.07 -11.86 1.06
N TYR A 150 -5.09 -11.67 2.38
CA TYR A 150 -4.04 -10.94 3.11
C TYR A 150 -2.68 -11.61 2.99
N ILE A 151 -2.63 -12.94 3.13
CA ILE A 151 -1.40 -13.71 2.99
C ILE A 151 -0.86 -13.60 1.56
N GLN A 152 -1.69 -13.84 0.55
CA GLN A 152 -1.31 -13.72 -0.86
C GLN A 152 -0.80 -12.32 -1.16
N TYR A 153 -1.51 -11.29 -0.70
CA TYR A 153 -1.08 -9.92 -0.88
C TYR A 153 0.28 -9.64 -0.22
N SER A 154 0.49 -10.12 1.00
CA SER A 154 1.75 -9.94 1.75
C SER A 154 2.94 -10.65 1.09
N TYR A 155 2.73 -11.78 0.42
CA TYR A 155 3.78 -12.46 -0.35
C TYR A 155 4.12 -11.75 -1.66
N HIS A 156 3.19 -11.01 -2.25
CA HIS A 156 3.40 -10.26 -3.51
C HIS A 156 3.87 -8.83 -3.29
N LEU A 157 3.92 -8.36 -2.03
CA LEU A 157 4.59 -7.10 -1.72
C LEU A 157 6.06 -7.22 -2.14
N PRO A 158 6.62 -6.25 -2.87
CA PRO A 158 8.03 -6.23 -3.15
C PRO A 158 8.78 -6.19 -1.81
N THR A 159 9.30 -7.33 -1.39
CA THR A 159 10.15 -7.42 -0.22
C THR A 159 11.41 -6.64 -0.55
N PHE A 160 11.65 -5.53 0.12
CA PHE A 160 12.93 -4.85 0.05
C PHE A 160 13.96 -5.75 0.74
N GLN A 161 14.63 -6.60 -0.03
CA GLN A 161 15.79 -7.30 0.46
C GLN A 161 17.01 -6.38 0.34
N ILE A 162 17.50 -5.92 1.49
CA ILE A 162 18.82 -5.29 1.55
C ILE A 162 19.80 -6.44 1.75
N THR A 163 20.43 -6.89 0.67
CA THR A 163 21.52 -7.86 0.75
C THR A 163 22.84 -7.09 0.87
N PHE A 164 23.48 -7.21 2.01
CA PHE A 164 24.86 -6.74 2.20
C PHE A 164 25.77 -7.86 1.72
N ILE A 165 26.44 -7.63 0.59
CA ILE A 165 27.56 -8.47 0.17
C ILE A 165 28.79 -7.84 0.82
N THR A 166 29.29 -8.47 1.89
CA THR A 166 30.58 -8.14 2.52
C THR A 166 31.60 -9.08 1.91
N ASP A 167 32.64 -8.50 1.29
CA ASP A 167 33.87 -9.20 0.91
C ASP A 167 34.64 -9.62 2.17
#